data_9decf44e0090df2eef1cd5fb3c7a8487
#
_entry.id   9decf44e0090df2eef1cd5fb3c7a8487
#
_cell.length_a   1.000
_cell.length_b   1.000
_cell.length_c   1.000
_cell.angle_alpha   90.00
_cell.angle_beta   90.00
_cell.angle_gamma   90.00
#
_symmetry.space_group_name_H-M   'P 1'
#
loop_
_entity.id
_entity.type
_entity.pdbx_description
1 polymer ?
#
loop_
_entity_poly.entity_id
_entity_poly.type
_entity_poly.pdbx_seq_one_letter_code
_entity_poly.pdbx_strand_id
1 'polypeptide(L)'
;SRRAAIIDPVLDFDPVTGQVQTHSAQRLLEYITTTGLGVDWILETHIHADHLTAAAWLKGRLEASGSKPRIGIGRGMLSVQRTFKQKLNLGDEFAADGREFDVFFDDGAEITIGHLVGRAMTAPGHTADSLSYLFGDAAFIGDTLFAPRSGSARCDFPGGDAHVLFDSIQRLYALPDATRVFLAHDY
;
A
#
# COMPACT_ATOMS: atom_id res chain seq x y z
N SER A 1 -9.48 9.45 19.10
CA SER A 1 -8.02 9.72 19.20
C SER A 1 -7.57 10.47 17.94
N ARG A 2 -6.56 11.32 18.05
CA ARG A 2 -5.92 11.98 16.87
C ARG A 2 -4.83 11.08 16.30
N ARG A 3 -5.20 9.85 15.92
CA ARG A 3 -4.28 8.88 15.32
C ARG A 3 -4.67 8.63 13.86
N ALA A 4 -3.69 8.34 13.02
CA ALA A 4 -3.86 8.16 11.58
C ALA A 4 -2.99 7.01 11.04
N ALA A 5 -3.37 6.51 9.89
CA ALA A 5 -2.51 5.76 8.97
C ALA A 5 -2.36 6.55 7.67
N ILE A 6 -1.21 6.41 7.03
CA ILE A 6 -0.96 6.85 5.65
C ILE A 6 -1.04 5.60 4.79
N ILE A 7 -1.70 5.68 3.64
CA ILE A 7 -1.82 4.53 2.72
C ILE A 7 -1.25 4.94 1.37
N ASP A 8 -0.37 4.11 0.81
CA ASP A 8 0.27 4.25 -0.49
C ASP A 8 0.85 5.66 -0.75
N PRO A 9 1.76 6.15 0.11
CA PRO A 9 2.35 7.47 -0.10
C PRO A 9 3.35 7.45 -1.25
N VAL A 10 3.32 8.48 -2.10
CA VAL A 10 4.16 8.57 -3.29
C VAL A 10 5.29 9.57 -3.15
N LEU A 11 6.43 9.29 -3.81
CA LEU A 11 7.44 10.27 -4.18
C LEU A 11 7.15 10.77 -5.60
N ASP A 12 7.33 12.08 -5.80
CA ASP A 12 7.21 12.66 -7.13
C ASP A 12 8.41 12.23 -7.98
N PHE A 13 8.17 11.78 -9.20
CA PHE A 13 9.20 11.32 -10.11
C PHE A 13 9.04 11.94 -11.48
N ASP A 14 10.10 12.54 -11.99
CA ASP A 14 10.16 13.06 -13.36
C ASP A 14 10.85 12.02 -14.27
N PRO A 15 10.11 11.33 -15.14
CA PRO A 15 10.68 10.29 -16.02
C PRO A 15 11.60 10.85 -17.10
N VAL A 16 11.54 12.15 -17.39
CA VAL A 16 12.41 12.79 -18.39
C VAL A 16 13.80 13.06 -17.83
N THR A 17 13.86 13.56 -16.60
CA THR A 17 15.13 13.92 -15.95
C THR A 17 15.64 12.84 -15.00
N GLY A 18 14.81 11.86 -14.63
CA GLY A 18 15.11 10.85 -13.63
C GLY A 18 15.15 11.39 -12.19
N GLN A 19 14.67 12.63 -11.98
CA GLN A 19 14.72 13.26 -10.66
C GLN A 19 13.58 12.79 -9.77
N VAL A 20 13.93 12.47 -8.53
CA VAL A 20 12.97 12.18 -7.45
C VAL A 20 12.79 13.43 -6.61
N GLN A 21 11.54 13.80 -6.32
CA GLN A 21 11.16 14.93 -5.50
C GLN A 21 10.23 14.47 -4.37
N THR A 22 10.03 15.32 -3.38
CA THR A 22 9.28 14.97 -2.16
C THR A 22 8.10 15.90 -1.88
N HIS A 23 7.62 16.65 -2.90
CA HIS A 23 6.59 17.66 -2.71
C HIS A 23 5.27 17.05 -2.18
N SER A 24 4.82 15.93 -2.77
CA SER A 24 3.60 15.24 -2.34
C SER A 24 3.74 14.70 -0.90
N ALA A 25 4.88 14.08 -0.59
CA ALA A 25 5.16 13.58 0.76
C ALA A 25 5.30 14.72 1.80
N GLN A 26 5.89 15.86 1.41
CA GLN A 26 5.97 17.05 2.27
C GLN A 26 4.58 17.61 2.59
N ARG A 27 3.66 17.67 1.62
CA ARG A 27 2.28 18.09 1.86
C ARG A 27 1.55 17.21 2.88
N LEU A 28 1.77 15.89 2.82
CA LEU A 28 1.26 14.97 3.84
C LEU A 28 1.85 15.28 5.22
N LEU A 29 3.15 15.49 5.32
CA LEU A 29 3.83 15.81 6.56
C LEU A 29 3.34 17.15 7.16
N GLU A 30 3.15 18.18 6.32
CA GLU A 30 2.58 19.45 6.72
C GLU A 30 1.15 19.30 7.25
N TYR A 31 0.31 18.52 6.56
CA TYR A 31 -1.05 18.23 7.02
C TYR A 31 -1.06 17.52 8.37
N ILE A 32 -0.22 16.50 8.56
CA ILE A 32 -0.08 15.77 9.82
C ILE A 32 0.34 16.71 10.95
N THR A 33 1.33 17.55 10.69
CA THR A 33 1.87 18.50 11.68
C THR A 33 0.86 19.55 12.06
N THR A 34 0.22 20.20 11.08
CA THR A 34 -0.74 21.30 11.31
C THR A 34 -2.03 20.81 11.97
N THR A 35 -2.45 19.58 11.71
CA THR A 35 -3.63 18.97 12.33
C THR A 35 -3.32 18.29 13.67
N GLY A 36 -2.05 18.13 14.03
CA GLY A 36 -1.61 17.44 15.25
C GLY A 36 -1.98 15.98 15.29
N LEU A 37 -1.90 15.30 14.13
CA LEU A 37 -2.13 13.85 14.02
C LEU A 37 -0.89 13.07 14.43
N GLY A 38 -1.08 12.00 15.21
CA GLY A 38 -0.06 10.99 15.41
C GLY A 38 -0.21 9.88 14.38
N VAL A 39 0.84 9.50 13.70
CA VAL A 39 0.81 8.42 12.71
C VAL A 39 1.21 7.10 13.38
N ASP A 40 0.32 6.09 13.29
CA ASP A 40 0.60 4.74 13.77
C ASP A 40 1.18 3.86 12.67
N TRP A 41 0.72 4.06 11.43
CA TRP A 41 1.03 3.21 10.31
C TRP A 41 1.31 3.99 9.03
N ILE A 42 2.22 3.44 8.23
CA ILE A 42 2.35 3.71 6.81
C ILE A 42 2.09 2.35 6.14
N LEU A 43 1.01 2.25 5.39
CA LEU A 43 0.51 1.00 4.82
C LEU A 43 0.68 1.03 3.31
N GLU A 44 1.23 -0.04 2.76
CA GLU A 44 1.28 -0.25 1.32
C GLU A 44 0.24 -1.31 0.94
N THR A 45 -0.57 -1.04 -0.06
CA THR A 45 -1.54 -2.02 -0.56
C THR A 45 -0.84 -3.13 -1.34
N HIS A 46 0.23 -2.82 -2.04
CA HIS A 46 1.05 -3.74 -2.82
C HIS A 46 2.42 -3.13 -3.15
N ILE A 47 3.30 -3.87 -3.81
CA ILE A 47 4.51 -3.31 -4.42
C ILE A 47 4.12 -2.62 -5.73
N HIS A 48 4.29 -1.31 -5.74
CA HIS A 48 3.94 -0.45 -6.87
C HIS A 48 5.00 -0.54 -7.98
N ALA A 49 4.55 -0.63 -9.23
CA ALA A 49 5.42 -0.61 -10.41
C ALA A 49 5.41 0.75 -11.13
N ASP A 50 4.44 1.58 -10.86
CA ASP A 50 4.14 2.85 -11.54
C ASP A 50 4.70 4.08 -10.82
N HIS A 51 5.04 3.97 -9.53
CA HIS A 51 5.62 5.05 -8.74
C HIS A 51 6.60 4.55 -7.67
N LEU A 52 7.38 5.47 -7.11
CA LEU A 52 8.23 5.22 -5.95
C LEU A 52 7.44 5.52 -4.67
N THR A 53 7.51 4.61 -3.70
CA THR A 53 6.89 4.86 -2.39
C THR A 53 7.66 5.90 -1.58
N ALA A 54 6.92 6.76 -0.85
CA ALA A 54 7.47 7.68 0.13
C ALA A 54 7.55 7.11 1.56
N ALA A 55 7.22 5.83 1.76
CA ALA A 55 7.06 5.25 3.10
C ALA A 55 8.32 5.40 3.97
N ALA A 56 9.48 5.02 3.47
CA ALA A 56 10.75 5.13 4.20
C ALA A 56 11.13 6.60 4.50
N TRP A 57 10.91 7.50 3.54
CA TRP A 57 11.16 8.93 3.73
C TRP A 57 10.26 9.53 4.79
N LEU A 58 8.95 9.26 4.74
CA LEU A 58 7.98 9.72 5.73
C LEU A 58 8.26 9.15 7.11
N LYS A 59 8.56 7.85 7.21
CA LYS A 59 8.94 7.21 8.47
C LYS A 59 10.10 7.94 9.12
N GLY A 60 11.19 8.18 8.38
CA GLY A 60 12.36 8.89 8.91
C GLY A 60 12.05 10.32 9.39
N ARG A 61 11.19 11.07 8.67
CA ARG A 61 10.76 12.41 9.08
C ARG A 61 9.88 12.41 10.32
N LEU A 62 8.95 11.46 10.41
CA LEU A 62 8.08 11.28 11.56
C LEU A 62 8.83 10.81 12.79
N GLU A 63 9.81 9.92 12.65
CA GLU A 63 10.69 9.48 13.74
C GLU A 63 11.54 10.62 14.29
N ALA A 64 12.06 11.47 13.42
CA ALA A 64 12.81 12.68 13.82
C ALA A 64 11.95 13.67 14.62
N SER A 65 10.62 13.64 14.45
CA SER A 65 9.64 14.44 15.21
C SER A 65 9.10 13.73 16.46
N GLY A 66 9.61 12.55 16.80
CA GLY A 66 9.23 11.76 17.98
C GLY A 66 8.09 10.77 17.79
N SER A 67 7.55 10.62 16.58
CA SER A 67 6.60 9.56 16.23
C SER A 67 7.33 8.23 15.96
N LYS A 68 6.60 7.11 15.97
CA LYS A 68 7.17 5.79 15.65
C LYS A 68 6.20 5.00 14.77
N PRO A 69 5.95 5.46 13.54
CA PRO A 69 5.07 4.71 12.64
C PRO A 69 5.75 3.41 12.20
N ARG A 70 4.94 2.38 11.97
CA ARG A 70 5.38 1.13 11.35
C ARG A 70 4.99 1.09 9.89
N ILE A 71 5.86 0.56 9.04
CA ILE A 71 5.54 0.28 7.64
C ILE A 71 4.99 -1.14 7.55
N GLY A 72 3.79 -1.30 6.96
CA GLY A 72 3.14 -2.59 6.80
C GLY A 72 2.71 -2.85 5.37
N ILE A 73 2.81 -4.12 4.94
CA ILE A 73 2.46 -4.60 3.60
C ILE A 73 1.96 -6.05 3.67
N GLY A 74 1.38 -6.56 2.58
CA GLY A 74 1.00 -7.97 2.45
C GLY A 74 2.20 -8.91 2.46
N ARG A 75 2.07 -10.07 3.14
CA ARG A 75 3.13 -11.09 3.19
C ARG A 75 3.52 -11.61 1.81
N GLY A 76 2.62 -11.57 0.84
CA GLY A 76 2.89 -11.93 -0.56
C GLY A 76 4.07 -11.18 -1.17
N MET A 77 4.40 -9.99 -0.65
CA MET A 77 5.53 -9.16 -1.07
C MET A 77 6.87 -9.93 -1.06
N LEU A 78 7.08 -10.85 -0.11
CA LEU A 78 8.28 -11.69 -0.08
C LEU A 78 8.44 -12.54 -1.35
N SER A 79 7.33 -13.00 -1.92
CA SER A 79 7.37 -13.75 -3.19
C SER A 79 7.63 -12.83 -4.38
N VAL A 80 7.08 -11.63 -4.36
CA VAL A 80 7.29 -10.60 -5.40
C VAL A 80 8.77 -10.20 -5.43
N GLN A 81 9.37 -9.87 -4.28
CA GLN A 81 10.81 -9.54 -4.21
C GLN A 81 11.69 -10.66 -4.78
N ARG A 82 11.44 -11.92 -4.41
CA ARG A 82 12.20 -13.06 -4.91
C ARG A 82 12.06 -13.22 -6.43
N THR A 83 10.84 -13.07 -6.94
CA THR A 83 10.55 -13.14 -8.37
C THR A 83 11.30 -12.06 -9.14
N PHE A 84 11.26 -10.81 -8.67
CA PHE A 84 11.97 -9.72 -9.31
C PHE A 84 13.48 -9.83 -9.15
N LYS A 85 13.99 -10.29 -8.00
CA LYS A 85 15.42 -10.59 -7.83
C LYS A 85 15.93 -11.54 -8.93
N GLN A 86 15.19 -12.62 -9.18
CA GLN A 86 15.54 -13.59 -10.22
C GLN A 86 15.42 -13.01 -11.64
N LYS A 87 14.29 -12.36 -11.95
CA LYS A 87 14.03 -11.82 -13.30
C LYS A 87 14.99 -10.72 -13.71
N LEU A 88 15.37 -9.86 -12.77
CA LEU A 88 16.26 -8.73 -13.00
C LEU A 88 17.74 -9.08 -12.71
N ASN A 89 18.01 -10.34 -12.33
CA ASN A 89 19.34 -10.82 -11.96
C ASN A 89 20.02 -9.88 -10.92
N LEU A 90 19.27 -9.50 -9.90
CA LEU A 90 19.80 -8.63 -8.82
C LEU A 90 20.78 -9.44 -7.96
N GLY A 91 21.89 -8.79 -7.59
CA GLY A 91 22.93 -9.40 -6.79
C GLY A 91 22.54 -9.63 -5.31
N ASP A 92 23.51 -10.07 -4.52
CA ASP A 92 23.31 -10.39 -3.10
C ASP A 92 23.04 -9.17 -2.23
N GLU A 93 23.35 -7.97 -2.72
CA GLU A 93 23.02 -6.69 -2.08
C GLU A 93 21.50 -6.50 -1.95
N PHE A 94 20.70 -7.11 -2.84
CA PHE A 94 19.24 -7.16 -2.71
C PHE A 94 18.83 -8.47 -2.02
N ALA A 95 18.56 -8.41 -0.72
CA ALA A 95 18.32 -9.59 0.10
C ALA A 95 17.00 -10.33 -0.23
N ALA A 96 15.97 -9.62 -0.72
CA ALA A 96 14.63 -10.16 -1.00
C ALA A 96 14.00 -10.84 0.24
N ASP A 97 14.20 -10.26 1.42
CA ASP A 97 13.74 -10.76 2.72
C ASP A 97 12.75 -9.83 3.43
N GLY A 98 12.38 -8.72 2.76
CA GLY A 98 11.38 -7.78 3.23
C GLY A 98 11.82 -6.85 4.35
N ARG A 99 13.13 -6.74 4.61
CA ARG A 99 13.69 -5.91 5.69
C ARG A 99 13.31 -4.43 5.63
N GLU A 100 12.77 -3.97 4.52
CA GLU A 100 12.26 -2.63 4.28
C GLU A 100 10.93 -2.36 5.01
N PHE A 101 10.25 -3.41 5.46
CA PHE A 101 8.94 -3.36 6.10
C PHE A 101 9.02 -3.87 7.54
N ASP A 102 8.25 -3.23 8.43
CA ASP A 102 8.22 -3.62 9.85
C ASP A 102 7.22 -4.76 10.11
N VAL A 103 6.15 -4.86 9.30
CA VAL A 103 5.06 -5.83 9.50
C VAL A 103 4.56 -6.38 8.18
N PHE A 104 4.33 -7.70 8.17
CA PHE A 104 3.66 -8.39 7.06
C PHE A 104 2.27 -8.85 7.51
N PHE A 105 1.25 -8.44 6.76
CA PHE A 105 -0.12 -8.83 7.04
C PHE A 105 -0.52 -10.07 6.25
N ASP A 106 -1.22 -10.96 6.95
CA ASP A 106 -1.97 -12.06 6.38
C ASP A 106 -3.45 -11.69 6.25
N ASP A 107 -4.25 -12.50 5.55
CA ASP A 107 -5.70 -12.28 5.41
C ASP A 107 -6.38 -12.23 6.78
N GLY A 108 -7.22 -11.23 6.99
CA GLY A 108 -7.92 -11.00 8.24
C GLY A 108 -7.10 -10.40 9.38
N ALA A 109 -5.80 -10.11 9.17
CA ALA A 109 -4.96 -9.52 10.22
C ALA A 109 -5.54 -8.18 10.73
N GLU A 110 -5.62 -8.03 12.04
CA GLU A 110 -6.12 -6.80 12.66
C GLU A 110 -5.08 -5.68 12.64
N ILE A 111 -5.56 -4.47 12.39
CA ILE A 111 -4.77 -3.24 12.33
C ILE A 111 -5.44 -2.19 13.21
N THR A 112 -4.73 -1.70 14.22
CA THR A 112 -5.27 -0.69 15.13
C THR A 112 -4.69 0.69 14.84
N ILE A 113 -5.55 1.70 14.66
CA ILE A 113 -5.21 3.11 14.50
C ILE A 113 -5.87 3.87 15.68
N GLY A 114 -5.10 4.14 16.72
CA GLY A 114 -5.67 4.68 17.95
C GLY A 114 -6.68 3.74 18.59
N HIS A 115 -7.98 4.04 18.49
CA HIS A 115 -9.08 3.19 18.95
C HIS A 115 -9.85 2.51 17.82
N LEU A 116 -9.52 2.86 16.58
CA LEU A 116 -10.15 2.25 15.40
C LEU A 116 -9.45 0.93 15.10
N VAL A 117 -10.22 -0.15 15.08
CA VAL A 117 -9.76 -1.47 14.67
C VAL A 117 -10.24 -1.72 13.25
N GLY A 118 -9.32 -2.03 12.38
CA GLY A 118 -9.55 -2.45 11.01
C GLY A 118 -8.89 -3.80 10.74
N ARG A 119 -8.94 -4.24 9.51
CA ARG A 119 -8.34 -5.51 9.07
C ARG A 119 -7.75 -5.42 7.68
N ALA A 120 -6.71 -6.21 7.43
CA ALA A 120 -6.22 -6.51 6.10
C ALA A 120 -7.12 -7.57 5.44
N MET A 121 -7.39 -7.42 4.16
CA MET A 121 -8.04 -8.42 3.31
C MET A 121 -7.15 -8.66 2.12
N THR A 122 -6.62 -9.87 1.94
CA THR A 122 -5.81 -10.18 0.76
C THR A 122 -6.66 -10.07 -0.51
N ALA A 123 -6.13 -9.40 -1.51
CA ALA A 123 -6.77 -9.16 -2.79
C ALA A 123 -5.79 -9.40 -3.95
N PRO A 124 -5.15 -10.59 -4.02
CA PRO A 124 -4.15 -10.89 -5.05
C PRO A 124 -4.78 -10.94 -6.43
N GLY A 125 -3.92 -10.83 -7.45
CA GLY A 125 -4.30 -10.96 -8.86
C GLY A 125 -3.70 -9.87 -9.74
N HIS A 126 -3.76 -8.60 -9.36
CA HIS A 126 -2.92 -7.54 -9.94
C HIS A 126 -1.45 -7.83 -9.63
N THR A 127 -1.13 -7.98 -8.36
CA THR A 127 0.12 -8.53 -7.84
C THR A 127 -0.18 -9.64 -6.82
N ALA A 128 0.83 -10.47 -6.49
CA ALA A 128 0.66 -11.56 -5.53
C ALA A 128 0.55 -11.06 -4.08
N ASP A 129 0.96 -9.83 -3.79
CA ASP A 129 0.98 -9.22 -2.47
C ASP A 129 -0.16 -8.25 -2.21
N SER A 130 -1.05 -8.01 -3.20
CA SER A 130 -2.14 -7.04 -3.09
C SER A 130 -3.01 -7.27 -1.86
N LEU A 131 -3.22 -6.19 -1.11
CA LEU A 131 -4.11 -6.10 0.04
C LEU A 131 -5.12 -4.97 -0.14
N SER A 132 -6.28 -5.16 0.47
CA SER A 132 -7.22 -4.09 0.81
C SER A 132 -7.23 -3.86 2.31
N TYR A 133 -7.35 -2.61 2.74
CA TYR A 133 -7.45 -2.26 4.16
C TYR A 133 -8.87 -1.80 4.48
N LEU A 134 -9.49 -2.45 5.46
CA LEU A 134 -10.88 -2.21 5.84
C LEU A 134 -10.94 -1.56 7.22
N PHE A 135 -11.49 -0.34 7.31
CA PHE A 135 -11.66 0.41 8.56
C PHE A 135 -13.09 0.93 8.66
N GLY A 136 -13.91 0.31 9.52
CA GLY A 136 -15.33 0.67 9.64
C GLY A 136 -16.07 0.46 8.31
N ASP A 137 -16.60 1.54 7.75
CA ASP A 137 -17.28 1.57 6.44
C ASP A 137 -16.36 1.93 5.25
N ALA A 138 -15.06 2.09 5.49
CA ALA A 138 -14.08 2.47 4.47
C ALA A 138 -13.23 1.27 4.03
N ALA A 139 -13.09 1.09 2.71
CA ALA A 139 -12.22 0.10 2.07
C ALA A 139 -11.20 0.79 1.17
N PHE A 140 -9.92 0.64 1.47
CA PHE A 140 -8.80 1.11 0.65
C PHE A 140 -8.28 -0.09 -0.13
N ILE A 141 -8.54 -0.13 -1.44
CA ILE A 141 -8.49 -1.36 -2.23
C ILE A 141 -7.28 -1.46 -3.19
N GLY A 142 -6.40 -0.47 -3.16
CA GLY A 142 -5.25 -0.43 -4.07
C GLY A 142 -5.67 -0.57 -5.52
N ASP A 143 -4.92 -1.33 -6.28
CA ASP A 143 -5.12 -1.60 -7.70
C ASP A 143 -5.92 -2.90 -7.94
N THR A 144 -6.91 -3.20 -7.11
CA THR A 144 -7.79 -4.35 -7.35
C THR A 144 -8.92 -3.99 -8.30
N LEU A 145 -9.55 -2.83 -8.09
CA LEU A 145 -10.69 -2.34 -8.87
C LEU A 145 -10.60 -0.83 -8.98
N PHE A 146 -11.04 -0.27 -10.10
CA PHE A 146 -11.07 1.16 -10.38
C PHE A 146 -12.51 1.67 -10.55
N ALA A 147 -12.65 2.94 -10.93
CA ALA A 147 -13.94 3.51 -11.25
C ALA A 147 -14.64 2.71 -12.38
N PRO A 148 -15.99 2.68 -12.44
CA PRO A 148 -16.73 1.83 -13.38
C PRO A 148 -16.31 1.99 -14.85
N ARG A 149 -15.84 3.17 -15.25
CA ARG A 149 -15.34 3.45 -16.59
C ARG A 149 -13.99 2.80 -16.91
N SER A 150 -13.20 2.46 -15.86
CA SER A 150 -11.85 1.92 -16.00
C SER A 150 -11.77 0.41 -15.70
N GLY A 151 -12.70 -0.12 -14.89
CA GLY A 151 -12.83 -1.54 -14.60
C GLY A 151 -11.81 -2.03 -13.58
N SER A 152 -11.14 -3.14 -13.88
CA SER A 152 -10.14 -3.76 -13.00
C SER A 152 -8.71 -3.44 -13.43
N ALA A 153 -7.75 -3.69 -12.54
CA ALA A 153 -6.35 -3.57 -12.86
C ALA A 153 -5.88 -4.65 -13.86
N ARG A 154 -4.75 -4.40 -14.48
CA ARG A 154 -4.02 -5.42 -15.25
C ARG A 154 -3.50 -6.51 -14.32
N CYS A 155 -3.30 -7.72 -14.85
CA CYS A 155 -2.82 -8.87 -14.08
C CYS A 155 -1.69 -9.64 -14.78
N ASP A 156 -0.98 -8.98 -15.70
CA ASP A 156 0.12 -9.54 -16.48
C ASP A 156 1.51 -9.32 -15.86
N PHE A 157 1.57 -8.78 -14.65
CA PHE A 157 2.80 -8.73 -13.86
C PHE A 157 3.25 -10.12 -13.42
N PRO A 158 4.55 -10.30 -13.15
CA PRO A 158 5.03 -11.55 -12.57
C PRO A 158 4.33 -11.89 -11.24
N GLY A 159 3.55 -12.97 -11.23
CA GLY A 159 2.70 -13.36 -10.11
C GLY A 159 1.28 -12.81 -10.16
N GLY A 160 0.93 -12.04 -11.19
CA GLY A 160 -0.44 -11.67 -11.49
C GLY A 160 -1.24 -12.82 -12.10
N ASP A 161 -2.56 -12.84 -11.86
CA ASP A 161 -3.49 -13.87 -12.34
C ASP A 161 -4.91 -13.32 -12.45
N ALA A 162 -5.52 -13.45 -13.64
CA ALA A 162 -6.85 -12.91 -13.91
C ALA A 162 -7.97 -13.63 -13.15
N HIS A 163 -7.85 -14.95 -12.92
CA HIS A 163 -8.84 -15.70 -12.16
C HIS A 163 -8.78 -15.31 -10.69
N VAL A 164 -7.58 -15.20 -10.15
CA VAL A 164 -7.36 -14.78 -8.75
C VAL A 164 -7.82 -13.33 -8.56
N LEU A 165 -7.59 -12.44 -9.54
CA LEU A 165 -8.09 -11.06 -9.50
C LEU A 165 -9.61 -11.03 -9.50
N PHE A 166 -10.26 -11.86 -10.33
CA PHE A 166 -11.71 -11.97 -10.34
C PHE A 166 -12.26 -12.38 -8.97
N ASP A 167 -11.68 -13.40 -8.33
CA ASP A 167 -12.08 -13.84 -7.00
C ASP A 167 -11.89 -12.73 -5.95
N SER A 168 -10.80 -11.98 -6.03
CA SER A 168 -10.55 -10.83 -5.17
C SER A 168 -11.60 -9.73 -5.35
N ILE A 169 -12.01 -9.46 -6.59
CA ILE A 169 -13.10 -8.50 -6.90
C ILE A 169 -14.43 -9.00 -6.32
N GLN A 170 -14.73 -10.32 -6.42
CA GLN A 170 -15.96 -10.87 -5.82
C GLN A 170 -15.97 -10.70 -4.30
N ARG A 171 -14.81 -10.82 -3.63
CA ARG A 171 -14.70 -10.54 -2.18
C ARG A 171 -14.99 -9.06 -1.87
N LEU A 172 -14.57 -8.12 -2.72
CA LEU A 172 -14.90 -6.70 -2.58
C LEU A 172 -16.41 -6.46 -2.74
N TYR A 173 -17.03 -7.09 -3.75
CA TYR A 173 -18.48 -6.97 -3.97
C TYR A 173 -19.33 -7.63 -2.87
N ALA A 174 -18.76 -8.52 -2.07
CA ALA A 174 -19.43 -9.09 -0.91
C ALA A 174 -19.41 -8.17 0.34
N LEU A 175 -18.70 -7.03 0.28
CA LEU A 175 -18.77 -6.02 1.33
C LEU A 175 -20.16 -5.37 1.37
N PRO A 176 -20.59 -4.80 2.52
CA PRO A 176 -21.85 -4.09 2.59
C PRO A 176 -21.99 -2.98 1.53
N ASP A 177 -23.17 -2.80 0.96
CA ASP A 177 -23.45 -1.82 -0.11
C ASP A 177 -23.09 -0.37 0.27
N ALA A 178 -23.15 -0.04 1.56
CA ALA A 178 -22.77 1.27 2.08
C ALA A 178 -21.25 1.47 2.25
N THR A 179 -20.43 0.47 1.87
CA THR A 179 -18.96 0.60 1.99
C THR A 179 -18.44 1.68 1.05
N ARG A 180 -17.73 2.63 1.63
CA ARG A 180 -17.01 3.66 0.86
C ARG A 180 -15.69 3.08 0.35
N VAL A 181 -15.53 3.06 -0.96
CA VAL A 181 -14.35 2.48 -1.61
C VAL A 181 -13.40 3.59 -2.02
N PHE A 182 -12.15 3.46 -1.61
CA PHE A 182 -11.05 4.36 -1.97
C PHE A 182 -10.10 3.62 -2.92
N LEU A 183 -10.01 4.15 -4.13
CA LEU A 183 -9.19 3.62 -5.22
C LEU A 183 -7.79 4.21 -5.16
N ALA A 184 -6.77 3.49 -5.66
CA ALA A 184 -5.43 4.04 -5.76
C ALA A 184 -5.29 5.05 -6.91
N HIS A 185 -6.02 4.83 -8.02
CA HIS A 185 -5.97 5.69 -9.20
C HIS A 185 -7.35 6.17 -9.64
N ASP A 186 -7.42 7.42 -10.08
CA ASP A 186 -8.59 8.03 -10.74
C ASP A 186 -8.29 8.20 -12.24
N TYR A 187 -8.47 7.10 -12.96
CA TYR A 187 -8.30 7.08 -14.43
C TYR A 187 -9.52 7.63 -15.17
#